data_d3f6c622ea8927ecf9e614cc44715f64
#
_entry.id   d3f6c622ea8927ecf9e614cc44715f64
#
_cell.length_a   1.000
_cell.length_b   1.000
_cell.length_c   1.000
_cell.angle_alpha   90.00
_cell.angle_beta   90.00
_cell.angle_gamma   90.00
#
_symmetry.space_group_name_H-M   'P 1'
#
loop_
_entity.id
_entity.type
_entity.pdbx_description
1 polymer ?
#
loop_
_entity_poly.entity_id
_entity_poly.type
_entity_poly.pdbx_seq_one_letter_code
_entity_poly.pdbx_strand_id
1 'polypeptide(L)'
;ASDVYKRQPTVDPETQFKNFTSTVNLDEQDLIPIIDVEIIGKGSAQRFCERLTRFLHMVEEHYGIRPIIYTSSNFYNKYLAGKYTDYKYMIARYAEDIPELTDDIRFVMWQFTANGRIEGINGPVDRSRFMDEYHLGDILIHK
;
A
#
# COMPACT_ATOMS: atom_id res chain seq x y z
N ALA A 1 -15.29 2.07 4.27
CA ALA A 1 -13.90 1.65 4.12
C ALA A 1 -13.31 2.25 2.86
N SER A 2 -12.02 2.51 2.90
CA SER A 2 -11.29 3.02 1.76
C SER A 2 -10.73 1.85 0.96
N ASP A 3 -10.89 1.90 -0.35
CA ASP A 3 -10.35 0.87 -1.22
C ASP A 3 -8.86 1.10 -1.47
N VAL A 4 -8.12 0.01 -1.61
CA VAL A 4 -6.74 0.04 -2.04
C VAL A 4 -6.71 0.32 -3.54
N TYR A 5 -6.00 1.39 -3.94
CA TYR A 5 -5.85 1.70 -5.36
C TYR A 5 -4.84 0.75 -5.99
N LYS A 6 -5.29 0.00 -6.99
CA LYS A 6 -4.42 -0.92 -7.74
C LYS A 6 -3.71 -0.18 -8.86
N ARG A 7 -2.41 -0.03 -8.70
CA ARG A 7 -1.57 0.58 -9.71
C ARG A 7 -1.37 -0.35 -10.90
N GLN A 8 -1.42 0.20 -12.11
CA GLN A 8 -1.14 -0.54 -13.34
C GLN A 8 0.30 -0.25 -13.78
N PRO A 9 1.24 -1.17 -13.53
CA PRO A 9 2.67 -0.88 -13.72
C PRO A 9 3.11 -0.69 -15.17
N THR A 10 2.27 -1.07 -16.13
CA THR A 10 2.54 -0.86 -17.56
C THR A 10 2.04 0.47 -18.08
N VAL A 11 1.30 1.22 -17.27
CA VAL A 11 0.78 2.54 -17.62
C VAL A 11 1.75 3.59 -17.08
N ASP A 12 1.96 4.68 -17.82
CA ASP A 12 2.88 5.73 -17.40
C ASP A 12 2.38 6.42 -16.12
N PRO A 13 3.30 7.03 -15.33
CA PRO A 13 2.93 7.67 -14.07
C PRO A 13 1.89 8.76 -14.20
N GLU A 14 1.93 9.54 -15.25
CA GLU A 14 1.00 10.65 -15.48
C GLU A 14 -0.42 10.15 -15.71
N THR A 15 -0.59 9.10 -16.51
CA THR A 15 -1.90 8.50 -16.74
C THR A 15 -2.43 7.84 -15.48
N GLN A 16 -1.58 7.14 -14.72
CA GLN A 16 -1.97 6.58 -13.45
C GLN A 16 -2.38 7.64 -12.45
N PHE A 17 -1.68 8.76 -12.42
CA PHE A 17 -2.02 9.88 -11.56
C PHE A 17 -3.40 10.46 -11.90
N LYS A 18 -3.71 10.64 -13.19
CA LYS A 18 -5.06 11.07 -13.61
C LYS A 18 -6.13 10.09 -13.16
N ASN A 19 -5.90 8.81 -13.33
CA ASN A 19 -6.83 7.78 -12.90
C ASN A 19 -7.02 7.80 -11.39
N PHE A 20 -5.93 7.96 -10.65
CA PHE A 20 -5.94 8.04 -9.20
C PHE A 20 -6.76 9.25 -8.73
N THR A 21 -6.48 10.44 -9.26
CA THR A 21 -7.18 11.66 -8.83
C THR A 21 -8.65 11.69 -9.23
N SER A 22 -9.03 10.97 -10.28
CA SER A 22 -10.44 10.84 -10.66
C SER A 22 -11.22 9.92 -9.72
N THR A 23 -10.52 9.07 -8.97
CA THR A 23 -11.13 8.06 -8.09
C THR A 23 -11.03 8.45 -6.62
N VAL A 24 -9.93 9.07 -6.21
CA VAL A 24 -9.63 9.34 -4.80
C VAL A 24 -9.89 10.80 -4.46
N ASN A 25 -10.87 11.03 -3.61
CA ASN A 25 -11.22 12.37 -3.10
C ASN A 25 -11.10 12.34 -1.58
N LEU A 26 -10.16 13.08 -1.02
CA LEU A 26 -9.89 13.09 0.42
C LEU A 26 -11.04 13.69 1.23
N ASP A 27 -11.89 14.53 0.62
CA ASP A 27 -13.05 15.09 1.31
C ASP A 27 -14.13 14.04 1.54
N GLU A 28 -14.13 12.98 0.76
CA GLU A 28 -15.14 11.92 0.79
C GLU A 28 -14.69 10.66 1.52
N GLN A 29 -13.44 10.60 1.98
CA GLN A 29 -12.92 9.42 2.66
C GLN A 29 -12.20 9.76 3.96
N ASP A 30 -12.12 8.79 4.84
CA ASP A 30 -11.49 8.96 6.16
C ASP A 30 -10.06 8.40 6.21
N LEU A 31 -9.77 7.39 5.41
CA LEU A 31 -8.45 6.73 5.41
C LEU A 31 -7.48 7.41 4.46
N ILE A 32 -6.22 7.45 4.84
CA ILE A 32 -5.12 7.84 3.94
C ILE A 32 -5.17 6.91 2.72
N PRO A 33 -4.98 7.44 1.48
CA PRO A 33 -4.97 6.60 0.29
C PRO A 33 -3.95 5.47 0.38
N ILE A 34 -4.36 4.27 0.01
CA ILE A 34 -3.52 3.07 0.04
C ILE A 34 -3.29 2.62 -1.40
N ILE A 35 -2.03 2.50 -1.78
CA ILE A 35 -1.62 2.13 -3.14
C ILE A 35 -1.04 0.73 -3.14
N ASP A 36 -1.62 -0.15 -3.96
CA ASP A 36 -1.18 -1.52 -4.13
C ASP A 36 0.04 -1.57 -5.06
N VAL A 37 1.16 -2.07 -4.55
CA VAL A 37 2.43 -2.16 -5.29
C VAL A 37 2.93 -3.60 -5.19
N GLU A 38 2.49 -4.45 -6.11
CA GLU A 38 2.79 -5.89 -6.07
C GLU A 38 3.36 -6.44 -7.38
N ILE A 39 3.43 -5.64 -8.43
CA ILE A 39 3.85 -6.09 -9.77
C ILE A 39 4.77 -5.04 -10.37
N ILE A 40 5.91 -5.46 -10.91
CA ILE A 40 6.84 -4.53 -11.57
C ILE A 40 6.46 -4.20 -13.01
N GLY A 41 5.65 -5.02 -13.65
CA GLY A 41 5.28 -4.84 -15.05
C GLY A 41 6.44 -5.14 -16.01
N LYS A 42 6.42 -4.49 -17.17
CA LYS A 42 7.46 -4.66 -18.19
C LYS A 42 8.68 -3.79 -17.90
N GLY A 43 9.86 -4.29 -18.27
CA GLY A 43 11.12 -3.58 -18.10
C GLY A 43 11.87 -3.98 -16.85
N SER A 44 12.91 -3.21 -16.54
CA SER A 44 13.78 -3.52 -15.40
C SER A 44 13.16 -3.05 -14.07
N ALA A 45 13.67 -3.60 -12.96
CA ALA A 45 13.31 -3.15 -11.63
C ALA A 45 13.67 -1.67 -11.42
N GLN A 46 14.76 -1.21 -12.01
CA GLN A 46 15.17 0.19 -11.93
C GLN A 46 14.13 1.11 -12.57
N ARG A 47 13.66 0.79 -13.77
CA ARG A 47 12.62 1.58 -14.45
C ARG A 47 11.29 1.55 -13.68
N PHE A 48 10.96 0.41 -13.10
CA PHE A 48 9.80 0.31 -12.22
C PHE A 48 9.92 1.29 -11.05
N CYS A 49 11.05 1.31 -10.36
CA CYS A 49 11.26 2.20 -9.22
C CYS A 49 11.23 3.67 -9.63
N GLU A 50 11.78 4.03 -10.79
CA GLU A 50 11.70 5.40 -11.32
C GLU A 50 10.25 5.83 -11.53
N ARG A 51 9.45 4.97 -12.15
CA ARG A 51 8.02 5.25 -12.38
C ARG A 51 7.25 5.33 -11.06
N LEU A 52 7.53 4.42 -10.13
CA LEU A 52 6.88 4.44 -8.83
C LEU A 52 7.21 5.71 -8.05
N THR A 53 8.48 6.10 -8.02
CA THR A 53 8.91 7.32 -7.33
C THR A 53 8.18 8.54 -7.89
N ARG A 54 8.10 8.66 -9.20
CA ARG A 54 7.40 9.76 -9.85
C ARG A 54 5.91 9.80 -9.50
N PHE A 55 5.25 8.65 -9.55
CA PHE A 55 3.84 8.53 -9.20
C PHE A 55 3.60 8.94 -7.74
N LEU A 56 4.41 8.44 -6.82
CA LEU A 56 4.27 8.76 -5.40
C LEU A 56 4.48 10.25 -5.13
N HIS A 57 5.46 10.87 -5.79
CA HIS A 57 5.69 12.32 -5.65
C HIS A 57 4.52 13.15 -6.16
N MET A 58 3.93 12.75 -7.29
CA MET A 58 2.75 13.45 -7.81
C MET A 58 1.55 13.34 -6.86
N VAL A 59 1.35 12.19 -6.26
CA VAL A 59 0.29 11.98 -5.28
C VAL A 59 0.52 12.85 -4.04
N GLU A 60 1.75 12.86 -3.52
CA GLU A 60 2.09 13.68 -2.36
C GLU A 60 1.89 15.18 -2.62
N GLU A 61 2.32 15.66 -3.77
CA GLU A 61 2.16 17.07 -4.12
C GLU A 61 0.69 17.47 -4.24
N HIS A 62 -0.10 16.62 -4.88
CA HIS A 62 -1.52 16.90 -5.10
C HIS A 62 -2.34 16.89 -3.81
N TYR A 63 -2.14 15.90 -2.97
CA TYR A 63 -2.96 15.70 -1.76
C TYR A 63 -2.35 16.30 -0.50
N GLY A 64 -1.06 16.59 -0.50
CA GLY A 64 -0.36 17.08 0.68
C GLY A 64 -0.11 16.03 1.75
N ILE A 65 -0.34 14.75 1.46
CA ILE A 65 -0.08 13.64 2.38
C ILE A 65 0.60 12.50 1.62
N ARG A 66 1.38 11.70 2.34
CA ARG A 66 1.99 10.49 1.78
C ARG A 66 1.00 9.35 1.78
N PRO A 67 0.82 8.66 0.66
CA PRO A 67 -0.01 7.46 0.64
C PRO A 67 0.64 6.33 1.43
N ILE A 68 -0.18 5.37 1.85
CA ILE A 68 0.29 4.12 2.44
C ILE A 68 0.56 3.14 1.29
N ILE A 69 1.66 2.41 1.36
CA ILE A 69 1.98 1.40 0.37
C ILE A 69 1.50 0.03 0.89
N TYR A 70 0.66 -0.62 0.10
CA TYR A 70 0.27 -2.01 0.32
C TYR A 70 1.10 -2.89 -0.60
N THR A 71 1.78 -3.89 -0.03
CA THR A 71 2.61 -4.80 -0.80
C THR A 71 2.78 -6.13 -0.04
N SER A 72 3.25 -7.16 -0.73
CA SER A 72 3.62 -8.41 -0.06
C SER A 72 5.01 -8.30 0.57
N SER A 73 5.28 -9.12 1.59
CA SER A 73 6.61 -9.17 2.20
C SER A 73 7.68 -9.57 1.18
N ASN A 74 7.36 -10.51 0.30
CA ASN A 74 8.30 -10.94 -0.75
C ASN A 74 8.62 -9.82 -1.74
N PHE A 75 7.59 -9.10 -2.19
CA PHE A 75 7.80 -7.98 -3.12
C PHE A 75 8.59 -6.85 -2.46
N TYR A 76 8.26 -6.52 -1.21
CA TYR A 76 9.00 -5.52 -0.46
C TYR A 76 10.48 -5.87 -0.37
N ASN A 77 10.78 -7.08 0.07
CA ASN A 77 12.16 -7.51 0.25
C ASN A 77 12.94 -7.53 -1.05
N LYS A 78 12.28 -7.85 -2.16
CA LYS A 78 12.94 -7.96 -3.46
C LYS A 78 13.14 -6.61 -4.15
N TYR A 79 12.18 -5.70 -4.04
CA TYR A 79 12.17 -4.48 -4.87
C TYR A 79 12.13 -3.16 -4.11
N LEU A 80 11.61 -3.13 -2.89
CA LEU A 80 11.33 -1.88 -2.19
C LEU A 80 12.23 -1.62 -0.98
N ALA A 81 12.84 -2.66 -0.43
CA ALA A 81 13.62 -2.54 0.80
C ALA A 81 14.72 -1.47 0.66
N GLY A 82 14.79 -0.57 1.65
CA GLY A 82 15.78 0.49 1.70
C GLY A 82 15.53 1.69 0.79
N LYS A 83 14.47 1.67 -0.02
CA LYS A 83 14.23 2.71 -1.03
C LYS A 83 13.15 3.71 -0.65
N TYR A 84 12.09 3.27 0.02
CA TYR A 84 10.94 4.11 0.38
C TYR A 84 10.71 4.04 1.87
N THR A 85 11.71 4.47 2.63
CA THR A 85 11.74 4.31 4.09
C THR A 85 10.86 5.30 4.85
N ASP A 86 10.41 6.36 4.18
CA ASP A 86 9.56 7.39 4.79
C ASP A 86 8.06 7.10 4.67
N TYR A 87 7.70 6.01 4.01
CA TYR A 87 6.30 5.63 3.80
C TYR A 87 5.81 4.68 4.88
N LYS A 88 4.50 4.72 5.14
CA LYS A 88 3.85 3.70 5.96
C LYS A 88 3.49 2.51 5.08
N TYR A 89 3.57 1.32 5.63
CA TYR A 89 3.34 0.08 4.88
C TYR A 89 2.24 -0.75 5.50
N MET A 90 1.41 -1.33 4.63
CA MET A 90 0.55 -2.44 4.95
C MET A 90 1.12 -3.66 4.23
N ILE A 91 1.54 -4.68 4.97
CA ILE A 91 2.25 -5.84 4.41
C ILE A 91 1.33 -7.06 4.38
N ALA A 92 1.22 -7.68 3.22
CA ALA A 92 0.50 -8.92 3.04
C ALA A 92 1.46 -10.10 3.20
N ARG A 93 1.12 -11.04 4.07
CA ARG A 93 1.78 -12.33 4.21
C ARG A 93 0.77 -13.32 4.74
N TYR A 94 0.35 -14.23 3.92
CA TYR A 94 -0.67 -15.22 4.26
C TYR A 94 -0.02 -16.44 4.93
N ALA A 95 0.39 -16.24 6.18
CA ALA A 95 1.05 -17.26 6.99
C ALA A 95 0.77 -16.97 8.47
N GLU A 96 1.14 -17.91 9.34
CA GLU A 96 0.93 -17.73 10.78
C GLU A 96 2.01 -16.87 11.44
N ASP A 97 3.17 -16.74 10.82
CA ASP A 97 4.29 -15.98 11.35
C ASP A 97 4.32 -14.55 10.79
N ILE A 98 4.77 -13.63 11.62
CA ILE A 98 4.88 -12.20 11.29
C ILE A 98 5.85 -12.02 10.13
N PRO A 99 5.52 -11.14 9.14
CA PRO A 99 6.45 -10.85 8.05
C PRO A 99 7.79 -10.33 8.55
N GLU A 100 8.87 -10.83 7.96
CA GLU A 100 10.22 -10.32 8.20
C GLU A 100 10.66 -9.49 6.99
N LEU A 101 10.97 -8.22 7.24
CA LEU A 101 11.46 -7.32 6.21
C LEU A 101 12.98 -7.17 6.36
N THR A 102 13.70 -7.28 5.24
CA THR A 102 15.17 -7.37 5.24
C THR A 102 15.87 -6.14 5.80
N ASP A 103 15.23 -4.98 5.78
CA ASP A 103 15.75 -3.74 6.33
C ASP A 103 15.18 -3.40 7.71
N ASP A 104 14.44 -4.33 8.31
CA ASP A 104 13.80 -4.17 9.62
C ASP A 104 12.89 -2.93 9.73
N ILE A 105 12.36 -2.44 8.61
CA ILE A 105 11.42 -1.31 8.65
C ILE A 105 10.15 -1.73 9.38
N ARG A 106 9.60 -0.80 10.16
CA ARG A 106 8.30 -1.01 10.82
C ARG A 106 7.18 -0.82 9.83
N PHE A 107 6.17 -1.68 9.90
CA PHE A 107 4.97 -1.57 9.07
C PHE A 107 3.73 -1.44 9.93
N VAL A 108 2.74 -0.70 9.43
CA VAL A 108 1.58 -0.29 10.21
C VAL A 108 0.61 -1.45 10.41
N MET A 109 0.37 -2.23 9.34
CA MET A 109 -0.59 -3.33 9.36
C MET A 109 -0.03 -4.57 8.68
N TRP A 110 -0.48 -5.72 9.17
CA TRP A 110 -0.20 -7.02 8.58
C TRP A 110 -1.52 -7.66 8.14
N GLN A 111 -1.69 -7.84 6.84
CA GLN A 111 -2.79 -8.63 6.29
C GLN A 111 -2.35 -10.09 6.28
N PHE A 112 -2.92 -10.88 7.19
CA PHE A 112 -2.42 -12.23 7.44
C PHE A 112 -3.21 -13.32 6.73
N THR A 113 -4.39 -13.01 6.18
CA THR A 113 -5.15 -13.95 5.36
C THR A 113 -6.11 -13.23 4.42
N ALA A 114 -6.28 -13.81 3.23
CA ALA A 114 -7.33 -13.43 2.29
C ALA A 114 -8.54 -14.37 2.39
N ASN A 115 -8.45 -15.43 3.20
CA ASN A 115 -9.46 -16.48 3.32
C ASN A 115 -10.00 -16.62 4.75
N GLY A 116 -9.95 -15.54 5.53
CA GLY A 116 -10.52 -15.53 6.86
C GLY A 116 -12.03 -15.73 6.84
N ARG A 117 -12.57 -16.18 7.97
CA ARG A 117 -14.02 -16.35 8.15
C ARG A 117 -14.47 -15.50 9.31
N ILE A 118 -15.55 -14.77 9.11
CA ILE A 118 -16.19 -13.97 10.15
C ILE A 118 -17.64 -14.44 10.26
N GLU A 119 -18.11 -14.66 11.47
CA GLU A 119 -19.49 -15.06 11.73
C GLU A 119 -20.45 -14.03 11.14
N GLY A 120 -21.47 -14.50 10.42
CA GLY A 120 -22.45 -13.64 9.76
C GLY A 120 -22.05 -13.15 8.38
N ILE A 121 -20.83 -13.45 7.92
CA ILE A 121 -20.38 -13.10 6.57
C ILE A 121 -20.15 -14.38 5.77
N ASN A 122 -20.79 -14.45 4.60
CA ASN A 122 -20.60 -15.56 3.67
C ASN A 122 -19.36 -15.33 2.82
N GLY A 123 -18.53 -16.35 2.72
CA GLY A 123 -17.35 -16.32 1.89
C GLY A 123 -16.08 -15.85 2.59
N PRO A 124 -14.93 -15.92 1.91
CA PRO A 124 -13.66 -15.51 2.49
C PRO A 124 -13.55 -13.99 2.62
N VAL A 125 -12.87 -13.54 3.65
CA VAL A 125 -12.61 -12.13 3.91
C VAL A 125 -11.13 -11.91 4.21
N ASP A 126 -10.62 -10.75 3.83
CA ASP A 126 -9.29 -10.32 4.24
C ASP A 126 -9.29 -10.01 5.73
N ARG A 127 -8.23 -10.42 6.42
CA ARG A 127 -8.04 -10.08 7.83
C ARG A 127 -6.67 -9.45 8.02
N SER A 128 -6.65 -8.38 8.82
CA SER A 128 -5.43 -7.63 9.10
C SER A 128 -5.39 -7.24 10.56
N ARG A 129 -4.18 -6.95 11.05
CA ARG A 129 -4.01 -6.40 12.39
C ARG A 129 -2.98 -5.28 12.38
N PHE A 130 -3.15 -4.33 13.28
CA PHE A 130 -2.14 -3.29 13.50
C PHE A 130 -0.92 -3.90 14.17
N MET A 131 0.25 -3.38 13.79
CA MET A 131 1.55 -3.84 14.30
C MET A 131 2.11 -2.85 15.31
N ASP A 132 2.92 -3.37 16.25
CA ASP A 132 3.63 -2.57 17.24
C ASP A 132 2.70 -1.59 17.97
N GLU A 133 3.03 -0.30 17.94
CA GLU A 133 2.26 0.78 18.58
C GLU A 133 1.22 1.40 17.67
N TYR A 134 1.12 0.94 16.42
CA TYR A 134 0.22 1.55 15.45
C TYR A 134 -1.24 1.22 15.75
N HIS A 135 -2.11 2.16 15.43
CA HIS A 135 -3.56 2.04 15.62
C HIS A 135 -4.30 2.78 14.50
N LEU A 136 -5.62 2.74 14.54
CA LEU A 136 -6.46 3.32 13.49
C LEU A 136 -6.12 4.79 13.20
N GLY A 137 -5.78 5.58 14.21
CA GLY A 137 -5.42 6.98 14.03
C GLY A 137 -4.22 7.19 13.10
N ASP A 138 -3.33 6.20 12.98
CA ASP A 138 -2.13 6.30 12.13
C ASP A 138 -2.45 6.21 10.64
N ILE A 139 -3.64 5.71 10.28
CA ILE A 139 -4.06 5.57 8.88
C ILE A 139 -5.22 6.48 8.52
N LEU A 140 -5.70 7.30 9.44
CA LEU A 140 -6.77 8.26 9.19
C LEU A 140 -6.21 9.58 8.67
N ILE A 141 -6.99 10.22 7.79
CA ILE A 141 -6.69 11.58 7.34
C ILE A 141 -7.03 12.54 8.46
N HIS A 142 -6.09 13.40 8.81
CA HIS A 142 -6.30 14.47 9.78
C HIS A 142 -6.90 15.69 9.07
N LYS A 143 -8.21 15.78 9.13
CA LYS A 143 -8.98 16.89 8.52
C LYS A 143 -9.13 18.07 9.47
#